data_0d3643e28d58a7c0eb14329ca6b56d6b
#
_entry.id   0d3643e28d58a7c0eb14329ca6b56d6b
#
_cell.length_a   1.000
_cell.length_b   1.000
_cell.length_c   1.000
_cell.angle_alpha   90.00
_cell.angle_beta   90.00
_cell.angle_gamma   90.00
#
_symmetry.space_group_name_H-M   'P 1'
#
loop_
_entity.id
_entity.type
_entity.pdbx_description
1 polymer ?
#
loop_
_entity_poly.entity_id
_entity_poly.type
_entity_poly.pdbx_seq_one_letter_code
_entity_poly.pdbx_strand_id
1 'polypeptide(L)'
;MFLKQQQDSQQKKTLLLTINDVVSDADKLSQAAAIIRRGGLVAFPTETVYGLGANALDPQAVKGIFAAKGRPQDNPLIIHLYDPSQTQQYAKNIPPVYYALCERFSPGPLTVILPKRDCIPIETSGGLETVAVRIPSHPVAREIIRRADVPVAAPSANLSGSPSPTTAQHCIHDLWGRVDAIVDGGECSVGVESTVISLAGEKPVLLRPGAVTPQMLRELLPDLQIHQAVTEKLQAGVKASSPGMKYKHYAPKAQITILDADSAQFVAYVNAHKRPGLFALCFAEDVAGLQVPYVSLGADEADQARHLFAALRQLDELGAKEVYARCPDKEGVGLAVYNRLIRAAAYHELPVEQE
;
A
#
# COMPACT_ATOMS: atom_id res chain seq x y z
N MET A 1 10.98 -44.27 2.68
CA MET A 1 11.41 -43.52 3.88
C MET A 1 12.15 -42.29 3.40
N PHE A 2 11.40 -41.24 2.99
CA PHE A 2 11.95 -39.98 2.48
C PHE A 2 11.99 -39.00 3.64
N LEU A 3 13.21 -38.60 4.00
CA LEU A 3 13.55 -37.63 5.01
C LEU A 3 12.91 -36.27 4.64
N LYS A 4 11.96 -35.80 5.42
CA LYS A 4 11.58 -34.40 5.50
C LYS A 4 12.81 -33.63 6.02
N GLN A 5 13.55 -32.99 5.15
CA GLN A 5 14.44 -31.91 5.56
C GLN A 5 13.55 -30.74 6.03
N GLN A 6 13.38 -30.67 7.34
CA GLN A 6 12.93 -29.45 7.99
C GLN A 6 14.03 -28.40 7.78
N GLN A 7 13.76 -27.42 6.92
CA GLN A 7 14.47 -26.16 6.98
C GLN A 7 14.02 -25.48 8.28
N ASP A 8 14.81 -25.61 9.33
CA ASP A 8 14.81 -24.72 10.48
C ASP A 8 15.20 -23.32 9.96
N SER A 9 14.23 -22.55 9.51
CA SER A 9 14.39 -21.11 9.35
C SER A 9 14.57 -20.56 10.76
N GLN A 10 15.80 -20.23 11.16
CA GLN A 10 16.08 -19.53 12.40
C GLN A 10 15.17 -18.30 12.48
N GLN A 11 14.17 -18.36 13.36
CA GLN A 11 13.25 -17.27 13.60
C GLN A 11 14.05 -16.06 14.04
N LYS A 12 13.98 -14.94 13.31
CA LYS A 12 14.69 -13.69 13.68
C LYS A 12 14.17 -13.17 15.02
N LYS A 13 15.07 -12.65 15.84
CA LYS A 13 14.68 -11.88 17.03
C LYS A 13 14.23 -10.48 16.57
N THR A 14 12.93 -10.30 16.41
CA THR A 14 12.33 -9.02 16.03
C THR A 14 12.30 -8.06 17.22
N LEU A 15 12.80 -6.83 17.04
CA LEU A 15 12.70 -5.76 18.01
C LEU A 15 11.41 -4.98 17.79
N LEU A 16 10.70 -4.63 18.88
CA LEU A 16 9.61 -3.65 18.85
C LEU A 16 10.11 -2.32 19.38
N LEU A 17 10.05 -1.27 18.58
CA LEU A 17 10.52 0.08 18.92
C LEU A 17 9.32 1.04 18.90
N THR A 18 8.76 1.32 20.08
CA THR A 18 7.66 2.28 20.22
C THR A 18 8.20 3.70 20.23
N ILE A 19 7.71 4.54 19.32
CA ILE A 19 8.07 5.95 19.15
C ILE A 19 6.86 6.80 19.50
N ASN A 20 6.93 7.51 20.60
CA ASN A 20 5.91 8.46 21.01
C ASN A 20 6.23 9.88 20.52
N ASP A 21 7.52 10.21 20.44
CA ASP A 21 8.00 11.50 19.96
C ASP A 21 9.38 11.35 19.31
N VAL A 22 9.58 11.97 18.15
CA VAL A 22 10.80 11.80 17.34
C VAL A 22 12.06 12.42 17.96
N VAL A 23 11.90 13.32 18.93
CA VAL A 23 13.03 13.96 19.62
C VAL A 23 13.45 13.12 20.81
N SER A 24 12.51 12.78 21.70
CA SER A 24 12.80 11.99 22.91
C SER A 24 13.19 10.53 22.59
N ASP A 25 12.65 9.95 21.51
CA ASP A 25 12.93 8.58 21.09
C ASP A 25 14.04 8.51 19.99
N ALA A 26 14.90 9.53 19.90
CA ALA A 26 15.95 9.65 18.88
C ALA A 26 16.89 8.44 18.81
N ASP A 27 17.19 7.80 19.94
CA ASP A 27 18.05 6.62 20.00
C ASP A 27 17.40 5.40 19.34
N LYS A 28 16.09 5.19 19.53
CA LYS A 28 15.34 4.11 18.90
C LYS A 28 15.27 4.31 17.38
N LEU A 29 15.08 5.56 16.92
CA LEU A 29 15.11 5.92 15.51
C LEU A 29 16.50 5.67 14.90
N SER A 30 17.57 6.00 15.62
CA SER A 30 18.95 5.71 15.23
C SER A 30 19.21 4.21 15.15
N GLN A 31 18.65 3.42 16.06
CA GLN A 31 18.73 1.96 16.03
C GLN A 31 18.03 1.38 14.81
N ALA A 32 16.81 1.84 14.48
CA ALA A 32 16.08 1.43 13.28
C ALA A 32 16.85 1.77 12.00
N ALA A 33 17.39 2.99 11.91
CA ALA A 33 18.18 3.46 10.78
C ALA A 33 19.49 2.65 10.62
N ALA A 34 20.16 2.34 11.72
CA ALA A 34 21.37 1.51 11.70
C ALA A 34 21.08 0.08 11.22
N ILE A 35 19.92 -0.48 11.55
CA ILE A 35 19.48 -1.79 11.02
C ILE A 35 19.36 -1.73 9.50
N ILE A 36 18.68 -0.73 8.94
CA ILE A 36 18.54 -0.55 7.49
C ILE A 36 19.90 -0.38 6.81
N ARG A 37 20.78 0.48 7.38
CA ARG A 37 22.11 0.77 6.80
C ARG A 37 22.98 -0.47 6.65
N ARG A 38 22.89 -1.42 7.60
CA ARG A 38 23.65 -2.68 7.58
C ARG A 38 22.95 -3.83 6.87
N GLY A 39 21.89 -3.55 6.07
CA GLY A 39 21.18 -4.54 5.25
C GLY A 39 20.05 -5.28 5.97
N GLY A 40 19.67 -4.87 7.19
CA GLY A 40 18.51 -5.42 7.92
C GLY A 40 17.18 -4.87 7.44
N LEU A 41 16.08 -5.47 7.95
CA LEU A 41 14.71 -5.17 7.57
C LEU A 41 13.97 -4.50 8.72
N VAL A 42 13.34 -3.35 8.46
CA VAL A 42 12.57 -2.59 9.45
C VAL A 42 11.18 -2.28 8.90
N ALA A 43 10.13 -2.72 9.60
CA ALA A 43 8.78 -2.22 9.34
C ALA A 43 8.59 -0.89 10.07
N PHE A 44 8.09 0.15 9.37
CA PHE A 44 7.90 1.49 9.95
C PHE A 44 6.65 2.18 9.38
N PRO A 45 6.01 3.07 10.17
CA PRO A 45 4.83 3.80 9.73
C PRO A 45 5.17 4.83 8.66
N THR A 46 4.25 4.99 7.71
CA THR A 46 4.15 6.18 6.87
C THR A 46 2.75 6.77 7.01
N GLU A 47 2.48 7.93 6.40
CA GLU A 47 1.13 8.50 6.39
C GLU A 47 0.13 7.62 5.63
N THR A 48 0.61 6.78 4.69
CA THR A 48 -0.21 5.90 3.85
C THR A 48 -0.46 4.54 4.49
N VAL A 49 0.55 3.69 4.52
CA VAL A 49 0.56 2.36 5.14
C VAL A 49 1.94 2.11 5.75
N TYR A 50 2.06 1.12 6.62
CA TYR A 50 3.37 0.68 7.10
C TYR A 50 4.20 0.11 5.95
N GLY A 51 5.45 0.55 5.84
CA GLY A 51 6.43 0.08 4.87
C GLY A 51 7.43 -0.91 5.47
N LEU A 52 7.82 -1.94 4.72
CA LEU A 52 8.94 -2.82 5.08
C LEU A 52 10.21 -2.32 4.39
N GLY A 53 11.04 -1.61 5.15
CA GLY A 53 12.22 -0.91 4.65
C GLY A 53 13.49 -1.73 4.67
N ALA A 54 14.29 -1.56 3.60
CA ALA A 54 15.66 -2.02 3.49
C ALA A 54 16.49 -1.03 2.68
N ASN A 55 17.82 -1.13 2.74
CA ASN A 55 18.72 -0.36 1.88
C ASN A 55 18.47 -0.69 0.42
N ALA A 56 17.98 0.28 -0.35
CA ALA A 56 17.62 0.11 -1.76
C ALA A 56 18.84 -0.16 -2.68
N LEU A 57 20.05 0.15 -2.23
CA LEU A 57 21.30 -0.05 -2.98
C LEU A 57 21.96 -1.41 -2.67
N ASP A 58 21.44 -2.15 -1.70
CA ASP A 58 21.93 -3.47 -1.34
C ASP A 58 21.02 -4.57 -1.89
N PRO A 59 21.44 -5.31 -2.95
CA PRO A 59 20.65 -6.39 -3.54
C PRO A 59 20.25 -7.47 -2.53
N GLN A 60 21.08 -7.77 -1.53
CA GLN A 60 20.77 -8.79 -0.54
C GLN A 60 19.70 -8.32 0.46
N ALA A 61 19.78 -7.07 0.90
CA ALA A 61 18.76 -6.46 1.74
C ALA A 61 17.39 -6.43 1.02
N VAL A 62 17.39 -6.08 -0.28
CA VAL A 62 16.17 -6.08 -1.10
C VAL A 62 15.60 -7.50 -1.28
N LYS A 63 16.44 -8.53 -1.53
CA LYS A 63 16.00 -9.94 -1.55
C LYS A 63 15.38 -10.35 -0.22
N GLY A 64 15.91 -9.83 0.89
CA GLY A 64 15.35 -10.02 2.23
C GLY A 64 13.90 -9.56 2.35
N ILE A 65 13.52 -8.42 1.73
CA ILE A 65 12.14 -7.93 1.69
C ILE A 65 11.22 -8.99 1.05
N PHE A 66 11.59 -9.50 -0.12
CA PHE A 66 10.79 -10.49 -0.85
C PHE A 66 10.66 -11.79 -0.05
N ALA A 67 11.74 -12.25 0.57
CA ALA A 67 11.75 -13.46 1.41
C ALA A 67 10.85 -13.29 2.64
N ALA A 68 10.95 -12.17 3.37
CA ALA A 68 10.14 -11.90 4.57
C ALA A 68 8.64 -11.86 4.25
N LYS A 69 8.27 -11.30 3.09
CA LYS A 69 6.88 -11.18 2.63
C LYS A 69 6.34 -12.43 1.94
N GLY A 70 7.18 -13.38 1.54
CA GLY A 70 6.78 -14.46 0.62
C GLY A 70 6.33 -13.94 -0.75
N ARG A 71 6.97 -12.88 -1.26
CA ARG A 71 6.61 -12.18 -2.51
C ARG A 71 7.56 -12.54 -3.64
N PRO A 72 7.04 -12.74 -4.89
CA PRO A 72 7.90 -12.88 -6.08
C PRO A 72 8.75 -11.63 -6.32
N GLN A 73 9.99 -11.82 -6.85
CA GLN A 73 10.97 -10.74 -7.04
C GLN A 73 10.77 -9.94 -8.36
N ASP A 74 9.74 -10.22 -9.12
CA ASP A 74 9.45 -9.60 -10.43
C ASP A 74 8.66 -8.29 -10.35
N ASN A 75 8.54 -7.69 -9.17
CA ASN A 75 7.73 -6.52 -8.90
C ASN A 75 8.60 -5.38 -8.36
N PRO A 76 8.70 -4.22 -9.03
CA PRO A 76 9.57 -3.13 -8.60
C PRO A 76 9.20 -2.62 -7.21
N LEU A 77 10.16 -2.00 -6.53
CA LEU A 77 9.99 -1.37 -5.23
C LEU A 77 10.05 0.15 -5.37
N ILE A 78 9.35 0.86 -4.48
CA ILE A 78 9.43 2.31 -4.35
C ILE A 78 10.61 2.62 -3.42
N ILE A 79 11.53 3.47 -3.84
CA ILE A 79 12.56 4.02 -2.97
C ILE A 79 12.03 5.27 -2.27
N HIS A 80 12.27 5.35 -0.97
CA HIS A 80 11.87 6.47 -0.14
C HIS A 80 13.10 7.32 0.16
N LEU A 81 12.96 8.61 -0.09
CA LEU A 81 14.00 9.62 0.14
C LEU A 81 13.54 10.61 1.20
N TYR A 82 14.49 11.32 1.79
CA TYR A 82 14.21 12.37 2.75
C TYR A 82 13.88 13.70 2.09
N ASP A 83 14.54 14.00 0.95
CA ASP A 83 14.42 15.27 0.26
C ASP A 83 14.34 15.07 -1.27
N PRO A 84 13.50 15.85 -1.99
CA PRO A 84 13.39 15.75 -3.45
C PRO A 84 14.70 15.98 -4.21
N SER A 85 15.64 16.78 -3.67
CA SER A 85 16.94 17.02 -4.31
C SER A 85 17.81 15.78 -4.42
N GLN A 86 17.61 14.80 -3.54
CA GLN A 86 18.32 13.52 -3.59
C GLN A 86 17.94 12.67 -4.83
N THR A 87 16.80 12.96 -5.47
CA THR A 87 16.29 12.16 -6.61
C THR A 87 17.29 12.13 -7.76
N GLN A 88 18.03 13.21 -8.00
CA GLN A 88 19.06 13.26 -9.05
C GLN A 88 20.21 12.28 -8.86
N GLN A 89 20.38 11.71 -7.66
CA GLN A 89 21.38 10.67 -7.40
C GLN A 89 20.93 9.29 -7.93
N TYR A 90 19.60 9.08 -8.08
CA TYR A 90 19.00 7.77 -8.38
C TYR A 90 18.23 7.73 -9.69
N ALA A 91 17.80 8.90 -10.18
CA ALA A 91 17.08 9.05 -11.44
C ALA A 91 17.85 9.98 -12.41
N LYS A 92 17.59 9.80 -13.70
CA LYS A 92 18.11 10.64 -14.80
C LYS A 92 16.96 11.22 -15.60
N ASN A 93 17.26 12.25 -16.42
CA ASN A 93 16.27 12.91 -17.29
C ASN A 93 15.01 13.37 -16.52
N ILE A 94 15.21 13.97 -15.34
CA ILE A 94 14.13 14.42 -14.46
C ILE A 94 13.48 15.66 -15.09
N PRO A 95 12.19 15.60 -15.50
CA PRO A 95 11.54 16.75 -16.11
C PRO A 95 11.23 17.83 -15.05
N PRO A 96 11.23 19.14 -15.41
CA PRO A 96 10.96 20.22 -14.46
C PRO A 96 9.66 20.08 -13.68
N VAL A 97 8.62 19.51 -14.30
CA VAL A 97 7.32 19.26 -13.64
C VAL A 97 7.44 18.34 -12.43
N TYR A 98 8.47 17.49 -12.35
CA TYR A 98 8.73 16.67 -11.17
C TYR A 98 8.91 17.55 -9.91
N TYR A 99 9.68 18.63 -10.02
CA TYR A 99 9.93 19.52 -8.88
C TYR A 99 8.68 20.32 -8.50
N ALA A 100 7.87 20.74 -9.46
CA ALA A 100 6.57 21.37 -9.18
C ALA A 100 5.59 20.40 -8.47
N LEU A 101 5.58 19.12 -8.86
CA LEU A 101 4.83 18.09 -8.16
C LEU A 101 5.34 17.87 -6.72
N CYS A 102 6.66 17.89 -6.54
CA CYS A 102 7.26 17.76 -5.20
C CYS A 102 6.93 18.97 -4.32
N GLU A 103 7.00 20.17 -4.85
CA GLU A 103 6.65 21.41 -4.11
C GLU A 103 5.21 21.35 -3.56
N ARG A 104 4.29 20.77 -4.33
CA ARG A 104 2.87 20.72 -3.96
C ARG A 104 2.49 19.49 -3.13
N PHE A 105 3.09 18.33 -3.41
CA PHE A 105 2.65 17.04 -2.87
C PHE A 105 3.72 16.28 -2.08
N SER A 106 4.90 16.85 -1.89
CA SER A 106 5.98 16.24 -1.09
C SER A 106 6.47 17.19 0.01
N PRO A 107 6.70 16.70 1.22
CA PRO A 107 6.54 15.29 1.66
C PRO A 107 5.06 14.87 1.66
N GLY A 108 4.76 13.65 1.14
CA GLY A 108 3.37 13.22 1.06
C GLY A 108 3.12 11.93 0.28
N PRO A 109 1.84 11.64 0.00
CA PRO A 109 1.40 10.37 -0.56
C PRO A 109 1.49 10.32 -2.10
N LEU A 110 2.54 10.92 -2.70
CA LEU A 110 2.82 10.86 -4.13
C LEU A 110 4.09 10.07 -4.41
N THR A 111 4.04 9.17 -5.37
CA THR A 111 5.17 8.42 -5.92
C THR A 111 5.30 8.74 -7.40
N VAL A 112 6.51 9.08 -7.83
CA VAL A 112 6.82 9.41 -9.22
C VAL A 112 7.82 8.41 -9.79
N ILE A 113 7.49 7.81 -10.94
CA ILE A 113 8.37 6.89 -11.67
C ILE A 113 9.15 7.71 -12.71
N LEU A 114 10.49 7.53 -12.67
CA LEU A 114 11.47 8.21 -13.50
C LEU A 114 12.47 7.21 -14.10
N PRO A 115 13.18 7.54 -15.19
CA PRO A 115 14.30 6.73 -15.67
C PRO A 115 15.38 6.58 -14.60
N LYS A 116 15.79 5.35 -14.29
CA LYS A 116 16.77 5.06 -13.23
C LYS A 116 18.20 5.35 -13.66
N ARG A 117 19.06 5.61 -12.68
CA ARG A 117 20.52 5.53 -12.82
C ARG A 117 21.01 4.10 -12.56
N ASP A 118 22.22 3.80 -13.02
CA ASP A 118 22.82 2.47 -12.94
C ASP A 118 23.15 2.02 -11.51
N CYS A 119 23.20 2.95 -10.55
CA CYS A 119 23.39 2.64 -9.13
C CYS A 119 22.19 1.91 -8.51
N ILE A 120 21.00 1.94 -9.15
CA ILE A 120 19.82 1.21 -8.67
C ILE A 120 19.90 -0.26 -9.11
N PRO A 121 19.99 -1.20 -8.16
CA PRO A 121 20.04 -2.62 -8.44
C PRO A 121 18.82 -3.14 -9.21
N ILE A 122 19.03 -4.23 -9.96
CA ILE A 122 17.96 -4.90 -10.71
C ILE A 122 16.88 -5.44 -9.77
N GLU A 123 17.26 -5.86 -8.57
CA GLU A 123 16.34 -6.34 -7.54
C GLU A 123 15.38 -5.24 -7.08
N THR A 124 15.87 -4.01 -6.95
CA THR A 124 15.06 -2.86 -6.57
C THR A 124 14.12 -2.42 -7.68
N SER A 125 14.63 -2.38 -8.92
CA SER A 125 13.84 -1.98 -10.09
C SER A 125 12.94 -3.09 -10.67
N GLY A 126 13.05 -4.33 -10.18
CA GLY A 126 12.32 -5.48 -10.75
C GLY A 126 12.65 -5.73 -12.24
N GLY A 127 13.87 -5.37 -12.65
CA GLY A 127 14.32 -5.49 -14.03
C GLY A 127 13.73 -4.42 -14.98
N LEU A 128 13.26 -3.29 -14.44
CA LEU A 128 12.83 -2.13 -15.23
C LEU A 128 13.97 -1.11 -15.36
N GLU A 129 13.92 -0.30 -16.41
CA GLU A 129 14.81 0.85 -16.63
C GLU A 129 14.33 2.11 -15.90
N THR A 130 13.41 1.94 -14.95
CA THR A 130 12.80 3.02 -14.18
C THR A 130 12.94 2.77 -12.68
N VAL A 131 12.84 3.82 -11.90
CA VAL A 131 12.78 3.82 -10.43
C VAL A 131 11.59 4.64 -9.97
N ALA A 132 10.86 4.14 -8.98
CA ALA A 132 9.77 4.85 -8.33
C ALA A 132 10.31 5.55 -7.07
N VAL A 133 10.10 6.87 -6.96
CA VAL A 133 10.62 7.71 -5.89
C VAL A 133 9.48 8.31 -5.10
N ARG A 134 9.58 8.32 -3.76
CA ARG A 134 8.63 8.95 -2.86
C ARG A 134 9.33 9.63 -1.69
N ILE A 135 8.78 10.75 -1.24
CA ILE A 135 9.18 11.46 -0.02
C ILE A 135 8.00 11.40 0.96
N PRO A 136 7.98 10.49 1.94
CA PRO A 136 6.85 10.33 2.87
C PRO A 136 6.76 11.51 3.82
N SER A 137 5.54 11.81 4.32
CA SER A 137 5.32 12.91 5.27
C SER A 137 5.37 12.50 6.74
N HIS A 138 5.24 11.21 7.06
CA HIS A 138 5.21 10.74 8.44
C HIS A 138 6.52 11.04 9.19
N PRO A 139 6.50 11.72 10.36
CA PRO A 139 7.72 12.15 11.06
C PRO A 139 8.70 11.02 11.35
N VAL A 140 8.19 9.86 11.81
CA VAL A 140 9.01 8.67 12.12
C VAL A 140 9.70 8.14 10.86
N ALA A 141 8.98 8.02 9.73
CA ALA A 141 9.56 7.58 8.46
C ALA A 141 10.67 8.53 8.00
N ARG A 142 10.40 9.83 8.04
CA ARG A 142 11.37 10.85 7.65
C ARG A 142 12.65 10.78 8.47
N GLU A 143 12.55 10.65 9.80
CA GLU A 143 13.71 10.56 10.67
C GLU A 143 14.51 9.26 10.46
N ILE A 144 13.83 8.13 10.25
CA ILE A 144 14.51 6.86 9.93
C ILE A 144 15.28 6.99 8.61
N ILE A 145 14.65 7.50 7.55
CA ILE A 145 15.27 7.65 6.22
C ILE A 145 16.45 8.62 6.30
N ARG A 146 16.28 9.78 6.96
CA ARG A 146 17.33 10.78 7.16
C ARG A 146 18.55 10.19 7.88
N ARG A 147 18.31 9.44 8.98
CA ARG A 147 19.38 8.83 9.78
C ARG A 147 20.01 7.62 9.11
N ALA A 148 19.26 6.89 8.27
CA ALA A 148 19.81 5.79 7.50
C ALA A 148 20.81 6.27 6.46
N ASP A 149 20.64 7.48 5.93
CA ASP A 149 21.50 8.10 4.92
C ASP A 149 21.73 7.24 3.66
N VAL A 150 20.70 6.47 3.34
CA VAL A 150 20.59 5.64 2.12
C VAL A 150 19.15 5.70 1.61
N PRO A 151 18.91 5.48 0.30
CA PRO A 151 17.54 5.34 -0.19
C PRO A 151 16.93 4.07 0.39
N VAL A 152 15.68 4.16 0.89
CA VAL A 152 15.02 3.05 1.56
C VAL A 152 13.97 2.44 0.63
N ALA A 153 14.21 1.24 0.13
CA ALA A 153 13.20 0.48 -0.60
C ALA A 153 12.14 -0.01 0.39
N ALA A 154 10.87 0.34 0.18
CA ALA A 154 9.82 -0.07 1.10
C ALA A 154 8.48 -0.35 0.39
N PRO A 155 8.13 -1.62 0.13
CA PRO A 155 6.74 -2.02 -0.11
C PRO A 155 5.95 -2.03 1.21
N SER A 156 4.63 -2.21 1.15
CA SER A 156 3.80 -2.41 2.35
C SER A 156 4.30 -3.56 3.23
N ALA A 157 4.21 -3.43 4.55
CA ALA A 157 4.79 -4.36 5.54
C ALA A 157 3.84 -5.54 5.90
N ASN A 158 3.16 -6.15 4.91
CA ASN A 158 2.28 -7.31 5.06
C ASN A 158 2.86 -8.56 4.40
N LEU A 159 2.34 -9.75 4.74
CA LEU A 159 2.51 -10.95 3.93
C LEU A 159 1.89 -10.75 2.55
N SER A 160 2.52 -11.33 1.51
CA SER A 160 2.05 -11.17 0.13
C SER A 160 0.59 -11.67 0.00
N GLY A 161 -0.27 -10.83 -0.59
CA GLY A 161 -1.69 -11.11 -0.77
C GLY A 161 -2.61 -10.58 0.33
N SER A 162 -2.13 -10.40 1.56
CA SER A 162 -2.91 -9.86 2.69
C SER A 162 -3.16 -8.36 2.56
N PRO A 163 -4.19 -7.81 3.26
CA PRO A 163 -4.41 -6.36 3.32
C PRO A 163 -3.19 -5.60 3.86
N SER A 164 -2.92 -4.41 3.31
CA SER A 164 -1.79 -3.59 3.76
C SER A 164 -1.93 -3.19 5.24
N PRO A 165 -0.83 -3.11 6.00
CA PRO A 165 -0.88 -2.77 7.42
C PRO A 165 -1.00 -1.26 7.62
N THR A 166 -1.93 -0.84 8.47
CA THR A 166 -2.13 0.57 8.86
C THR A 166 -1.77 0.81 10.33
N THR A 167 -1.42 -0.23 11.07
CA THR A 167 -0.95 -0.18 12.46
C THR A 167 0.26 -1.09 12.66
N ALA A 168 1.03 -0.86 13.73
CA ALA A 168 2.13 -1.75 14.13
C ALA A 168 1.62 -3.16 14.45
N GLN A 169 0.43 -3.30 15.03
CA GLN A 169 -0.17 -4.60 15.35
C GLN A 169 -0.38 -5.46 14.11
N HIS A 170 -0.81 -4.86 12.99
CA HIS A 170 -0.90 -5.57 11.70
C HIS A 170 0.48 -6.10 11.25
N CYS A 171 1.54 -5.29 11.43
CA CYS A 171 2.90 -5.72 11.11
C CYS A 171 3.40 -6.83 12.04
N ILE A 172 3.09 -6.76 13.33
CA ILE A 172 3.42 -7.81 14.31
C ILE A 172 2.75 -9.12 13.92
N HIS A 173 1.46 -9.08 13.58
CA HIS A 173 0.73 -10.27 13.14
C HIS A 173 1.37 -10.93 11.90
N ASP A 174 1.79 -10.11 10.91
CA ASP A 174 2.27 -10.63 9.63
C ASP A 174 3.77 -10.98 9.63
N LEU A 175 4.62 -10.20 10.34
CA LEU A 175 6.07 -10.19 10.12
C LEU A 175 6.91 -10.49 11.38
N TRP A 176 6.30 -10.72 12.55
CA TRP A 176 7.07 -11.09 13.73
C TRP A 176 7.91 -12.34 13.49
N GLY A 177 9.17 -12.31 13.87
CA GLY A 177 10.12 -13.39 13.64
C GLY A 177 10.69 -13.45 12.21
N ARG A 178 10.29 -12.52 11.31
CA ARG A 178 10.75 -12.46 9.91
C ARG A 178 11.60 -11.24 9.61
N VAL A 179 11.48 -10.17 10.40
CA VAL A 179 12.15 -8.89 10.24
C VAL A 179 12.99 -8.55 11.47
N ASP A 180 13.93 -7.62 11.33
CA ASP A 180 14.85 -7.27 12.40
C ASP A 180 14.21 -6.31 13.41
N ALA A 181 13.34 -5.40 12.95
CA ALA A 181 12.58 -4.52 13.83
C ALA A 181 11.21 -4.14 13.25
N ILE A 182 10.29 -3.82 14.15
CA ILE A 182 9.01 -3.16 13.87
C ILE A 182 9.01 -1.87 14.70
N VAL A 183 8.82 -0.74 14.04
CA VAL A 183 8.71 0.58 14.67
C VAL A 183 7.22 0.90 14.80
N ASP A 184 6.75 1.02 16.03
CA ASP A 184 5.41 1.49 16.33
C ASP A 184 5.44 3.01 16.48
N GLY A 185 4.85 3.72 15.54
CA GLY A 185 4.70 5.19 15.54
C GLY A 185 3.24 5.61 15.34
N GLY A 186 2.29 4.72 15.68
CA GLY A 186 0.85 4.99 15.61
C GLY A 186 0.21 4.59 14.29
N GLU A 187 -1.05 4.99 14.11
CA GLU A 187 -1.87 4.66 12.94
C GLU A 187 -1.53 5.54 11.74
N CYS A 188 -1.70 4.98 10.55
CA CYS A 188 -1.57 5.71 9.30
C CYS A 188 -2.76 6.65 9.07
N SER A 189 -2.50 7.92 8.74
CA SER A 189 -3.55 8.94 8.59
C SER A 189 -4.32 8.86 7.26
N VAL A 190 -3.72 8.29 6.20
CA VAL A 190 -4.34 8.14 4.86
C VAL A 190 -4.94 6.75 4.66
N GLY A 191 -4.26 5.68 5.07
CA GLY A 191 -4.77 4.32 5.11
C GLY A 191 -4.68 3.53 3.79
N VAL A 192 -4.54 4.18 2.64
CA VAL A 192 -4.28 3.54 1.34
C VAL A 192 -2.91 3.94 0.81
N GLU A 193 -2.29 3.10 -0.03
CA GLU A 193 -0.97 3.38 -0.56
C GLU A 193 -0.96 4.63 -1.44
N SER A 194 0.24 5.22 -1.60
CA SER A 194 0.48 6.44 -2.38
C SER A 194 -0.07 6.37 -3.81
N THR A 195 -0.49 7.51 -4.32
CA THR A 195 -0.70 7.72 -5.74
C THR A 195 0.61 7.45 -6.50
N VAL A 196 0.55 6.75 -7.62
CA VAL A 196 1.72 6.45 -8.46
C VAL A 196 1.48 6.97 -9.86
N ILE A 197 2.37 7.88 -10.29
CA ILE A 197 2.40 8.39 -11.66
C ILE A 197 3.73 8.04 -12.33
N SER A 198 3.72 7.88 -13.63
CA SER A 198 4.93 7.73 -14.45
C SER A 198 5.18 9.00 -15.25
N LEU A 199 6.40 9.52 -15.16
CA LEU A 199 6.94 10.57 -16.02
C LEU A 199 8.07 10.03 -16.92
N ALA A 200 8.24 8.73 -17.02
CA ALA A 200 9.29 8.08 -17.81
C ALA A 200 8.93 7.89 -19.29
N GLY A 201 7.69 8.14 -19.69
CA GLY A 201 7.22 8.10 -21.07
C GLY A 201 7.00 9.47 -21.66
N GLU A 202 6.45 9.53 -22.89
CA GLU A 202 6.12 10.78 -23.57
C GLU A 202 5.02 11.59 -22.87
N LYS A 203 4.07 10.89 -22.26
CA LYS A 203 2.96 11.49 -21.50
C LYS A 203 2.96 11.00 -20.07
N PRO A 204 2.52 11.85 -19.13
CA PRO A 204 2.32 11.41 -17.74
C PRO A 204 1.16 10.39 -17.65
N VAL A 205 1.37 9.31 -16.88
CA VAL A 205 0.38 8.24 -16.73
C VAL A 205 0.14 7.96 -15.26
N LEU A 206 -1.10 7.98 -14.81
CA LEU A 206 -1.52 7.48 -13.49
C LEU A 206 -1.58 5.95 -13.55
N LEU A 207 -0.78 5.29 -12.71
CA LEU A 207 -0.69 3.84 -12.61
C LEU A 207 -1.41 3.27 -11.38
N ARG A 208 -1.56 4.09 -10.34
CA ARG A 208 -2.27 3.73 -9.11
C ARG A 208 -2.89 4.97 -8.48
N PRO A 209 -4.21 5.02 -8.25
CA PRO A 209 -4.85 6.11 -7.55
C PRO A 209 -4.53 6.05 -6.04
N GLY A 210 -4.55 7.21 -5.38
CA GLY A 210 -4.33 7.40 -3.95
C GLY A 210 -4.90 8.74 -3.51
N ALA A 211 -4.46 9.24 -2.35
CA ALA A 211 -4.97 10.49 -1.78
C ALA A 211 -4.63 11.74 -2.61
N VAL A 212 -3.56 11.70 -3.42
CA VAL A 212 -3.35 12.71 -4.48
C VAL A 212 -4.19 12.29 -5.69
N THR A 213 -5.30 12.98 -5.92
CA THR A 213 -6.32 12.59 -6.91
C THR A 213 -5.92 12.95 -8.33
N PRO A 214 -6.54 12.31 -9.36
CA PRO A 214 -6.35 12.70 -10.76
C PRO A 214 -6.66 14.18 -11.01
N GLN A 215 -7.67 14.72 -10.35
CA GLN A 215 -8.08 16.13 -10.47
C GLN A 215 -6.96 17.05 -9.99
N MET A 216 -6.39 16.78 -8.82
CA MET A 216 -5.25 17.55 -8.27
C MET A 216 -4.03 17.49 -9.19
N LEU A 217 -3.75 16.31 -9.76
CA LEU A 217 -2.60 16.12 -10.66
C LEU A 217 -2.76 16.86 -11.98
N ARG A 218 -3.97 16.92 -12.54
CA ARG A 218 -4.25 17.61 -13.82
C ARG A 218 -4.00 19.11 -13.78
N GLU A 219 -3.97 19.71 -12.61
CA GLU A 219 -3.59 21.13 -12.47
C GLU A 219 -2.11 21.40 -12.89
N LEU A 220 -1.24 20.40 -12.72
CA LEU A 220 0.17 20.46 -13.15
C LEU A 220 0.46 19.58 -14.38
N LEU A 221 -0.40 18.59 -14.65
CA LEU A 221 -0.27 17.60 -15.72
C LEU A 221 -1.59 17.53 -16.52
N PRO A 222 -1.91 18.54 -17.34
CA PRO A 222 -3.20 18.57 -18.07
C PRO A 222 -3.42 17.37 -18.99
N ASP A 223 -2.33 16.79 -19.53
CA ASP A 223 -2.39 15.60 -20.41
C ASP A 223 -2.27 14.27 -19.65
N LEU A 224 -2.51 14.25 -18.34
CA LEU A 224 -2.44 13.05 -17.53
C LEU A 224 -3.40 11.97 -18.03
N GLN A 225 -2.85 10.83 -18.43
CA GLN A 225 -3.60 9.64 -18.81
C GLN A 225 -3.82 8.74 -17.59
N ILE A 226 -4.95 8.04 -17.56
CA ILE A 226 -5.23 7.01 -16.55
C ILE A 226 -5.02 5.65 -17.21
N HIS A 227 -4.13 4.83 -16.62
CA HIS A 227 -3.87 3.50 -17.14
C HIS A 227 -5.08 2.57 -16.92
N GLN A 228 -5.43 1.75 -17.91
CA GLN A 228 -6.57 0.82 -17.83
C GLN A 228 -6.55 -0.09 -16.58
N ALA A 229 -5.37 -0.51 -16.12
CA ALA A 229 -5.22 -1.31 -14.91
C ALA A 229 -5.66 -0.60 -13.61
N VAL A 230 -6.07 0.65 -13.65
CA VAL A 230 -6.64 1.34 -12.48
C VAL A 230 -8.02 0.76 -12.14
N THR A 231 -8.83 0.49 -13.15
CA THR A 231 -10.21 -0.03 -12.99
C THR A 231 -10.41 -1.44 -13.51
N GLU A 232 -9.53 -1.90 -14.41
CA GLU A 232 -9.67 -3.18 -15.08
C GLU A 232 -8.57 -4.17 -14.68
N LYS A 233 -8.84 -5.45 -14.86
CA LYS A 233 -7.86 -6.52 -14.64
C LYS A 233 -6.80 -6.49 -15.74
N LEU A 234 -5.51 -6.48 -15.36
CA LEU A 234 -4.42 -6.64 -16.33
C LEU A 234 -4.52 -7.97 -17.08
N GLN A 235 -4.30 -7.92 -18.36
CA GLN A 235 -4.21 -9.13 -19.19
C GLN A 235 -3.01 -9.99 -18.78
N ALA A 236 -3.14 -11.31 -18.92
CA ALA A 236 -2.07 -12.25 -18.63
C ALA A 236 -0.83 -11.97 -19.51
N GLY A 237 0.37 -11.97 -18.91
CA GLY A 237 1.63 -11.74 -19.64
C GLY A 237 2.12 -10.30 -19.66
N VAL A 238 1.32 -9.31 -19.27
CA VAL A 238 1.74 -7.90 -19.19
C VAL A 238 2.68 -7.71 -17.98
N LYS A 239 3.85 -7.10 -18.21
CA LYS A 239 4.80 -6.76 -17.13
C LYS A 239 4.24 -5.59 -16.32
N ALA A 240 4.18 -5.74 -14.99
CA ALA A 240 3.70 -4.68 -14.11
C ALA A 240 4.68 -3.49 -14.11
N SER A 241 4.19 -2.31 -14.43
CA SER A 241 4.98 -1.06 -14.44
C SER A 241 5.05 -0.41 -13.06
N SER A 242 4.23 -0.85 -12.10
CA SER A 242 4.24 -0.35 -10.72
C SER A 242 3.82 -1.44 -9.73
N PRO A 243 4.16 -1.27 -8.41
CA PRO A 243 3.67 -2.16 -7.37
C PRO A 243 2.14 -2.24 -7.32
N GLY A 244 1.59 -3.45 -7.11
CA GLY A 244 0.14 -3.65 -6.93
C GLY A 244 -0.66 -3.91 -8.20
N MET A 245 -0.03 -4.00 -9.40
CA MET A 245 -0.77 -4.20 -10.66
C MET A 245 -1.02 -5.67 -11.04
N LYS A 246 -0.17 -6.63 -10.60
CA LYS A 246 -0.08 -7.96 -11.25
C LYS A 246 -0.77 -9.11 -10.50
N TYR A 247 -0.78 -9.10 -9.19
CA TYR A 247 -1.25 -10.24 -8.38
C TYR A 247 -2.56 -9.96 -7.67
N LYS A 248 -3.23 -11.03 -7.17
CA LYS A 248 -4.32 -10.86 -6.19
C LYS A 248 -3.73 -10.16 -4.96
N HIS A 249 -4.22 -8.98 -4.69
CA HIS A 249 -3.75 -8.13 -3.60
C HIS A 249 -4.90 -7.83 -2.65
N TYR A 250 -4.56 -7.56 -1.38
CA TYR A 250 -5.50 -7.06 -0.36
C TYR A 250 -6.64 -8.00 0.01
N ALA A 251 -6.61 -9.25 -0.44
CA ALA A 251 -7.74 -10.15 -0.29
C ALA A 251 -7.81 -10.72 1.13
N PRO A 252 -8.92 -10.54 1.86
CA PRO A 252 -9.22 -11.32 3.04
C PRO A 252 -9.52 -12.78 2.63
N LYS A 253 -9.73 -13.63 3.64
CA LYS A 253 -10.16 -15.03 3.43
C LYS A 253 -11.61 -15.09 2.92
N ALA A 254 -12.44 -14.13 3.36
CA ALA A 254 -13.83 -14.02 2.93
C ALA A 254 -13.93 -13.73 1.43
N GLN A 255 -14.96 -14.26 0.78
CA GLN A 255 -15.31 -13.87 -0.58
C GLN A 255 -16.04 -12.52 -0.56
N ILE A 256 -15.48 -11.52 -1.26
CA ILE A 256 -16.09 -10.19 -1.37
C ILE A 256 -16.83 -10.09 -2.70
N THR A 257 -18.04 -9.53 -2.66
CA THR A 257 -18.78 -9.05 -3.83
C THR A 257 -19.13 -7.59 -3.61
N ILE A 258 -18.72 -6.72 -4.54
CA ILE A 258 -19.07 -5.31 -4.52
C ILE A 258 -20.47 -5.15 -5.09
N LEU A 259 -21.33 -4.41 -4.43
CA LEU A 259 -22.66 -4.04 -4.89
C LEU A 259 -22.64 -2.59 -5.35
N ASP A 260 -22.81 -2.38 -6.66
CA ASP A 260 -22.95 -1.05 -7.27
C ASP A 260 -24.43 -0.63 -7.11
N ALA A 261 -24.69 0.12 -6.06
CA ALA A 261 -26.03 0.42 -5.55
C ALA A 261 -26.02 1.72 -4.73
N ASP A 262 -27.11 2.40 -4.57
CA ASP A 262 -27.29 3.43 -3.55
C ASP A 262 -27.47 2.80 -2.15
N SER A 263 -27.57 3.63 -1.08
CA SER A 263 -27.67 3.14 0.29
C SER A 263 -28.92 2.28 0.51
N ALA A 264 -30.09 2.71 0.00
CA ALA A 264 -31.34 1.99 0.17
C ALA A 264 -31.34 0.65 -0.54
N GLN A 265 -30.85 0.59 -1.78
CA GLN A 265 -30.69 -0.61 -2.59
C GLN A 265 -29.71 -1.59 -1.93
N PHE A 266 -28.54 -1.08 -1.48
CA PHE A 266 -27.53 -1.91 -0.79
C PHE A 266 -28.12 -2.58 0.43
N VAL A 267 -28.76 -1.81 1.33
CA VAL A 267 -29.36 -2.32 2.57
C VAL A 267 -30.45 -3.35 2.27
N ALA A 268 -31.34 -3.05 1.31
CA ALA A 268 -32.41 -3.96 0.92
C ALA A 268 -31.85 -5.29 0.38
N TYR A 269 -30.87 -5.20 -0.52
CA TYR A 269 -30.23 -6.40 -1.11
C TYR A 269 -29.54 -7.26 -0.07
N VAL A 270 -28.72 -6.65 0.80
CA VAL A 270 -27.99 -7.37 1.87
C VAL A 270 -28.95 -8.06 2.83
N ASN A 271 -30.02 -7.38 3.25
CA ASN A 271 -31.01 -7.95 4.17
C ASN A 271 -31.82 -9.08 3.54
N ALA A 272 -32.17 -8.98 2.26
CA ALA A 272 -32.85 -10.05 1.52
C ALA A 272 -31.99 -11.33 1.37
N HIS A 273 -30.66 -11.17 1.35
CA HIS A 273 -29.71 -12.29 1.23
C HIS A 273 -29.09 -12.76 2.55
N LYS A 274 -29.70 -12.38 3.68
CA LYS A 274 -29.22 -12.71 5.03
C LYS A 274 -29.04 -14.22 5.22
N ARG A 275 -27.83 -14.64 5.66
CA ARG A 275 -27.46 -16.02 5.95
C ARG A 275 -26.29 -16.10 6.93
N PRO A 276 -26.04 -17.22 7.61
CA PRO A 276 -24.90 -17.37 8.50
C PRO A 276 -23.57 -17.19 7.78
N GLY A 277 -22.69 -16.34 8.34
CA GLY A 277 -21.36 -16.05 7.78
C GLY A 277 -21.33 -14.95 6.73
N LEU A 278 -22.49 -14.36 6.37
CA LEU A 278 -22.56 -13.14 5.57
C LEU A 278 -22.34 -11.91 6.45
N PHE A 279 -21.48 -11.01 5.97
CA PHE A 279 -21.21 -9.69 6.55
C PHE A 279 -21.42 -8.60 5.51
N ALA A 280 -21.70 -7.38 5.98
CA ALA A 280 -21.67 -6.19 5.16
C ALA A 280 -20.37 -5.41 5.42
N LEU A 281 -19.72 -4.92 4.34
CA LEU A 281 -18.72 -3.87 4.39
C LEU A 281 -19.39 -2.61 3.84
N CYS A 282 -19.69 -1.64 4.71
CA CYS A 282 -20.66 -0.60 4.43
C CYS A 282 -20.12 0.80 4.80
N PHE A 283 -20.87 1.84 4.46
CA PHE A 283 -20.62 3.20 4.92
C PHE A 283 -21.47 3.52 6.16
N ALA A 284 -21.18 4.64 6.80
CA ALA A 284 -21.87 5.02 8.04
C ALA A 284 -23.39 5.20 7.85
N GLU A 285 -23.82 5.67 6.69
CA GLU A 285 -25.23 5.87 6.35
C GLU A 285 -26.05 4.59 6.23
N ASP A 286 -25.40 3.47 5.88
CA ASP A 286 -26.05 2.18 5.66
C ASP A 286 -26.35 1.45 6.99
N VAL A 287 -25.61 1.77 8.04
CA VAL A 287 -25.57 1.03 9.32
C VAL A 287 -26.95 0.86 9.95
N ALA A 288 -27.75 1.91 9.98
CA ALA A 288 -29.05 1.91 10.67
C ALA A 288 -30.07 0.92 10.05
N GLY A 289 -29.90 0.58 8.76
CA GLY A 289 -30.83 -0.30 8.05
C GLY A 289 -30.41 -1.77 8.00
N LEU A 290 -29.14 -2.09 8.31
CA LEU A 290 -28.60 -3.44 8.17
C LEU A 290 -29.09 -4.41 9.26
N GLN A 291 -29.45 -5.63 8.85
CA GLN A 291 -29.86 -6.73 9.73
C GLN A 291 -28.85 -7.88 9.74
N VAL A 292 -27.68 -7.69 9.18
CA VAL A 292 -26.54 -8.61 9.20
C VAL A 292 -25.38 -7.99 9.98
N PRO A 293 -24.42 -8.79 10.48
CA PRO A 293 -23.18 -8.25 11.02
C PRO A 293 -22.45 -7.41 9.96
N TYR A 294 -21.83 -6.32 10.37
CA TYR A 294 -21.17 -5.38 9.46
C TYR A 294 -19.85 -4.85 10.01
N VAL A 295 -19.03 -4.32 9.09
CA VAL A 295 -17.88 -3.45 9.37
C VAL A 295 -18.07 -2.17 8.58
N SER A 296 -18.01 -1.02 9.26
CA SER A 296 -18.18 0.28 8.61
C SER A 296 -16.82 0.85 8.18
N LEU A 297 -16.78 1.45 6.98
CA LEU A 297 -15.62 2.20 6.47
C LEU A 297 -15.63 3.68 6.89
N GLY A 298 -16.69 4.17 7.53
CA GLY A 298 -16.83 5.57 7.93
C GLY A 298 -17.79 6.36 7.05
N ALA A 299 -17.77 7.69 7.20
CA ALA A 299 -18.78 8.57 6.62
C ALA A 299 -18.36 9.16 5.26
N ASP A 300 -17.10 9.51 5.10
CA ASP A 300 -16.58 10.16 3.90
C ASP A 300 -15.45 9.35 3.24
N GLU A 301 -15.01 9.77 2.05
CA GLU A 301 -13.98 9.07 1.28
C GLU A 301 -12.63 9.00 2.02
N ALA A 302 -12.30 9.99 2.85
CA ALA A 302 -11.06 9.99 3.63
C ALA A 302 -11.13 8.94 4.75
N ASP A 303 -12.27 8.83 5.42
CA ASP A 303 -12.53 7.78 6.41
C ASP A 303 -12.50 6.39 5.74
N GLN A 304 -13.19 6.25 4.60
CA GLN A 304 -13.20 4.99 3.84
C GLN A 304 -11.79 4.55 3.47
N ALA A 305 -10.95 5.46 2.99
CA ALA A 305 -9.55 5.18 2.67
C ALA A 305 -8.75 4.77 3.91
N ARG A 306 -8.94 5.47 5.03
CA ARG A 306 -8.24 5.22 6.30
C ARG A 306 -8.57 3.85 6.87
N HIS A 307 -9.83 3.45 6.82
CA HIS A 307 -10.32 2.24 7.49
C HIS A 307 -10.31 0.99 6.60
N LEU A 308 -10.20 1.10 5.27
CA LEU A 308 -10.35 0.00 4.33
C LEU A 308 -9.55 -1.26 4.73
N PHE A 309 -8.25 -1.13 4.92
CA PHE A 309 -7.41 -2.31 5.20
C PHE A 309 -7.61 -2.87 6.59
N ALA A 310 -7.87 -2.03 7.59
CA ALA A 310 -8.23 -2.49 8.93
C ALA A 310 -9.57 -3.24 8.91
N ALA A 311 -10.56 -2.74 8.18
CA ALA A 311 -11.85 -3.39 8.00
C ALA A 311 -11.74 -4.75 7.31
N LEU A 312 -10.92 -4.86 6.26
CA LEU A 312 -10.68 -6.15 5.60
C LEU A 312 -10.02 -7.18 6.53
N ARG A 313 -9.11 -6.75 7.43
CA ARG A 313 -8.53 -7.62 8.46
C ARG A 313 -9.55 -8.00 9.53
N GLN A 314 -10.35 -7.04 9.97
CA GLN A 314 -11.41 -7.26 10.96
C GLN A 314 -12.44 -8.29 10.47
N LEU A 315 -12.81 -8.28 9.19
CA LEU A 315 -13.70 -9.29 8.61
C LEU A 315 -13.12 -10.71 8.74
N ASP A 316 -11.81 -10.87 8.55
CA ASP A 316 -11.14 -12.16 8.76
C ASP A 316 -11.15 -12.59 10.24
N GLU A 317 -10.92 -11.67 11.17
CA GLU A 317 -10.95 -11.91 12.61
C GLU A 317 -12.34 -12.28 13.10
N LEU A 318 -13.39 -11.65 12.53
CA LEU A 318 -14.80 -11.96 12.83
C LEU A 318 -15.28 -13.27 12.17
N GLY A 319 -14.45 -13.90 11.33
CA GLY A 319 -14.78 -15.17 10.67
C GLY A 319 -15.80 -15.04 9.54
N ALA A 320 -15.85 -13.86 8.87
CA ALA A 320 -16.67 -13.66 7.69
C ALA A 320 -16.32 -14.68 6.61
N LYS A 321 -17.35 -15.30 6.00
CA LYS A 321 -17.19 -16.22 4.85
C LYS A 321 -17.49 -15.50 3.54
N GLU A 322 -18.53 -14.69 3.55
CA GLU A 322 -18.99 -13.89 2.43
C GLU A 322 -19.21 -12.45 2.90
N VAL A 323 -18.89 -11.51 2.02
CA VAL A 323 -19.02 -10.08 2.29
C VAL A 323 -19.68 -9.41 1.09
N TYR A 324 -20.77 -8.72 1.34
CA TYR A 324 -21.28 -7.72 0.41
C TYR A 324 -20.70 -6.37 0.79
N ALA A 325 -19.99 -5.76 -0.14
CA ALA A 325 -19.34 -4.47 0.04
C ALA A 325 -20.08 -3.38 -0.73
N ARG A 326 -20.35 -2.26 -0.08
CA ARG A 326 -20.87 -1.05 -0.72
C ARG A 326 -19.84 -0.55 -1.73
N CYS A 327 -20.26 -0.23 -2.95
CA CYS A 327 -19.37 0.34 -3.97
C CYS A 327 -18.92 1.74 -3.56
N PRO A 328 -17.60 2.01 -3.44
CA PRO A 328 -17.09 3.37 -3.26
C PRO A 328 -17.26 4.22 -4.50
N ASP A 329 -17.18 5.54 -4.34
CA ASP A 329 -17.11 6.45 -5.48
C ASP A 329 -15.92 6.09 -6.40
N LYS A 330 -16.13 6.23 -7.70
CA LYS A 330 -15.13 5.93 -8.74
C LYS A 330 -14.36 7.19 -9.16
N GLU A 331 -14.49 8.28 -8.41
CA GLU A 331 -13.76 9.54 -8.55
C GLU A 331 -13.03 9.92 -7.26
N GLY A 332 -12.35 11.05 -7.24
CA GLY A 332 -11.70 11.59 -6.04
C GLY A 332 -10.80 10.59 -5.31
N VAL A 333 -10.88 10.59 -3.99
CA VAL A 333 -10.23 9.61 -3.11
C VAL A 333 -10.97 8.27 -3.15
N GLY A 334 -12.28 8.28 -3.40
CA GLY A 334 -13.11 7.09 -3.61
C GLY A 334 -12.55 6.15 -4.67
N LEU A 335 -11.99 6.69 -5.77
CA LEU A 335 -11.30 5.90 -6.79
C LEU A 335 -10.15 5.05 -6.20
N ALA A 336 -9.44 5.56 -5.20
CA ALA A 336 -8.38 4.79 -4.54
C ALA A 336 -8.95 3.66 -3.69
N VAL A 337 -10.04 3.90 -2.98
CA VAL A 337 -10.77 2.88 -2.20
C VAL A 337 -11.31 1.80 -3.15
N TYR A 338 -12.02 2.21 -4.20
CA TYR A 338 -12.55 1.31 -5.23
C TYR A 338 -11.44 0.43 -5.85
N ASN A 339 -10.31 1.03 -6.25
CA ASN A 339 -9.18 0.31 -6.84
C ASN A 339 -8.62 -0.81 -5.95
N ARG A 340 -8.62 -0.63 -4.62
CA ARG A 340 -8.18 -1.68 -3.66
C ARG A 340 -9.27 -2.71 -3.44
N LEU A 341 -10.50 -2.26 -3.29
CA LEU A 341 -11.64 -3.12 -2.99
C LEU A 341 -11.95 -4.06 -4.17
N ILE A 342 -11.94 -3.56 -5.42
CA ILE A 342 -12.19 -4.40 -6.61
C ILE A 342 -11.13 -5.50 -6.77
N ARG A 343 -9.88 -5.24 -6.36
CA ARG A 343 -8.81 -6.24 -6.33
C ARG A 343 -8.98 -7.26 -5.19
N ALA A 344 -9.40 -6.79 -4.01
CA ALA A 344 -9.75 -7.67 -2.88
C ALA A 344 -10.93 -8.58 -3.24
N ALA A 345 -11.91 -8.05 -3.97
CA ALA A 345 -13.07 -8.77 -4.50
C ALA A 345 -12.76 -9.64 -5.75
N ALA A 346 -11.50 -9.71 -6.19
CA ALA A 346 -11.12 -10.42 -7.43
C ALA A 346 -11.96 -10.02 -8.66
N TYR A 347 -12.37 -8.75 -8.71
CA TYR A 347 -13.21 -8.13 -9.74
C TYR A 347 -14.66 -8.67 -9.77
N HIS A 348 -15.17 -9.14 -8.63
CA HIS A 348 -16.59 -9.49 -8.47
C HIS A 348 -17.37 -8.23 -8.08
N GLU A 349 -18.07 -7.66 -9.03
CA GLU A 349 -18.95 -6.50 -8.88
C GLU A 349 -20.31 -6.83 -9.50
N LEU A 350 -21.40 -6.47 -8.82
CA LEU A 350 -22.77 -6.68 -9.28
C LEU A 350 -23.51 -5.35 -9.24
N PRO A 351 -24.13 -4.92 -10.36
CA PRO A 351 -25.11 -3.86 -10.34
C PRO A 351 -26.37 -4.35 -9.60
N VAL A 352 -26.93 -3.52 -8.72
CA VAL A 352 -28.22 -3.79 -8.09
C VAL A 352 -29.27 -2.92 -8.78
N GLU A 353 -30.06 -3.55 -9.67
CA GLU A 353 -31.13 -2.86 -10.36
C GLU A 353 -32.30 -2.57 -9.42
N GLN A 354 -33.06 -1.50 -9.68
CA GLN A 354 -34.33 -1.25 -9.00
C GLN A 354 -35.35 -2.30 -9.47
N GLU A 355 -35.89 -3.10 -8.52
CA GLU A 355 -37.11 -3.87 -8.76
C GLU A 355 -38.34 -2.97 -8.77
#